data_29f4cb50b0cb4e26c3841f94140bc41d
#
_entry.id   29f4cb50b0cb4e26c3841f94140bc41d
#
_cell.length_a   1.000
_cell.length_b   1.000
_cell.length_c   1.000
_cell.angle_alpha   90.00
_cell.angle_beta   90.00
_cell.angle_gamma   90.00
#
_symmetry.space_group_name_H-M   'P 1'
#
loop_
_entity.id
_entity.type
_entity.pdbx_description
1 polymer ?
#
loop_
_entity_poly.entity_id
_entity_poly.type
_entity_poly.pdbx_seq_one_letter_code
_entity_poly.pdbx_strand_id
1 'polypeptide(L)'
;MSEAKKKVKEAEVILRHWREAVPDDRFAHLVKDAGRGLTRALQMRLTEHSVSFGHWTFLRILWVEDGLTQCELSERAGLMEPTTFSALKAMEQLGYVVRRQQPDSRKKVYVFLTDTGRALRDKLVPLAEEVNQIALDGIDPAVIAAARDMLLKMIHNLAADEQKQSLEERRMPSTRQISSLLDRARKDNRDT
;
A
#
# COMPACT_ATOMS: atom_id res chain seq x y z
N MET A 1 22.24 23.06 16.44
CA MET A 1 20.85 23.22 15.95
C MET A 1 20.13 21.91 16.22
N SER A 2 19.07 21.89 17.03
CA SER A 2 18.41 20.64 17.46
C SER A 2 17.82 19.91 16.25
N GLU A 3 17.88 18.56 16.24
CA GLU A 3 17.34 17.69 15.19
C GLU A 3 15.85 17.96 14.92
N ALA A 4 15.09 18.33 15.96
CA ALA A 4 13.70 18.76 15.83
C ALA A 4 13.56 20.03 14.95
N LYS A 5 14.43 21.03 15.11
CA LYS A 5 14.42 22.25 14.26
C LYS A 5 14.79 21.94 12.81
N LYS A 6 15.64 20.95 12.57
CA LYS A 6 16.00 20.49 11.22
C LYS A 6 14.79 19.83 10.55
N LYS A 7 14.08 18.94 11.24
CA LYS A 7 12.87 18.26 10.73
C LYS A 7 11.72 19.22 10.41
N VAL A 8 11.49 20.23 11.27
CA VAL A 8 10.49 21.28 11.01
C VAL A 8 10.84 22.05 9.74
N LYS A 9 12.12 22.44 9.57
CA LYS A 9 12.58 23.14 8.37
C LYS A 9 12.44 22.31 7.08
N GLU A 10 12.67 21.00 7.16
CA GLU A 10 12.45 20.08 6.04
C GLU A 10 10.95 19.98 5.67
N ALA A 11 10.06 19.91 6.65
CA ALA A 11 8.61 19.93 6.42
C ALA A 11 8.14 21.24 5.78
N GLU A 12 8.67 22.38 6.22
CA GLU A 12 8.36 23.69 5.63
C GLU A 12 8.83 23.81 4.18
N VAL A 13 9.99 23.24 3.83
CA VAL A 13 10.50 23.21 2.44
C VAL A 13 9.57 22.38 1.55
N ILE A 14 9.12 21.21 2.02
CA ILE A 14 8.18 20.36 1.29
C ILE A 14 6.85 21.10 1.09
N LEU A 15 6.30 21.72 2.13
CA LEU A 15 5.04 22.47 2.06
C LEU A 15 5.15 23.67 1.12
N ARG A 16 6.28 24.38 1.13
CA ARG A 16 6.53 25.50 0.22
C ARG A 16 6.52 25.01 -1.23
N HIS A 17 7.22 23.94 -1.54
CA HIS A 17 7.22 23.34 -2.89
C HIS A 17 5.81 23.06 -3.40
N TRP A 18 4.93 22.52 -2.55
CA TRP A 18 3.55 22.22 -2.94
C TRP A 18 2.64 23.45 -3.03
N ARG A 19 2.88 24.48 -2.23
CA ARG A 19 2.13 25.76 -2.30
C ARG A 19 2.49 26.58 -3.55
N GLU A 20 3.73 26.54 -3.98
CA GLU A 20 4.24 27.26 -5.15
C GLU A 20 4.05 26.48 -6.46
N ALA A 21 3.66 25.19 -6.40
CA ALA A 21 3.39 24.37 -7.55
C ALA A 21 2.08 24.80 -8.24
N VAL A 22 2.07 24.78 -9.57
CA VAL A 22 0.89 25.05 -10.38
C VAL A 22 -0.25 24.10 -10.00
N PRO A 23 -1.45 24.61 -9.63
CA PRO A 23 -2.48 23.81 -8.92
C PRO A 23 -2.98 22.58 -9.69
N ASP A 24 -3.06 22.65 -11.01
CA ASP A 24 -3.86 21.68 -11.79
C ASP A 24 -3.10 20.41 -12.20
N ASP A 25 -1.77 20.44 -12.28
CA ASP A 25 -1.00 19.31 -12.84
C ASP A 25 -0.48 18.30 -11.81
N ARG A 26 -0.74 18.48 -10.50
CA ARG A 26 -0.02 17.72 -9.46
C ARG A 26 -0.89 17.07 -8.39
N PHE A 27 -2.18 16.97 -8.59
CA PHE A 27 -3.07 16.32 -7.63
C PHE A 27 -2.64 14.90 -7.28
N ALA A 28 -2.31 14.09 -8.29
CA ALA A 28 -1.82 12.72 -8.09
C ALA A 28 -0.50 12.67 -7.29
N HIS A 29 0.38 13.66 -7.44
CA HIS A 29 1.61 13.76 -6.65
C HIS A 29 1.32 14.11 -5.18
N LEU A 30 0.36 15.00 -4.92
CA LEU A 30 -0.07 15.33 -3.54
C LEU A 30 -0.63 14.09 -2.84
N VAL A 31 -1.51 13.34 -3.51
CA VAL A 31 -2.06 12.09 -2.98
C VAL A 31 -0.93 11.08 -2.70
N LYS A 32 0.01 10.93 -3.63
CA LYS A 32 1.18 10.05 -3.47
C LYS A 32 2.05 10.46 -2.30
N ASP A 33 2.34 11.75 -2.13
CA ASP A 33 3.22 12.23 -1.07
C ASP A 33 2.54 12.19 0.30
N ALA A 34 1.24 12.50 0.38
CA ALA A 34 0.45 12.29 1.58
C ALA A 34 0.43 10.81 2.00
N GLY A 35 0.16 9.90 1.03
CA GLY A 35 0.19 8.46 1.26
C GLY A 35 1.57 7.96 1.70
N ARG A 36 2.66 8.50 1.14
CA ARG A 36 4.03 8.19 1.56
C ARG A 36 4.29 8.65 2.99
N GLY A 37 3.82 9.84 3.37
CA GLY A 37 3.91 10.37 4.73
C GLY A 37 3.23 9.46 5.74
N LEU A 38 1.98 9.09 5.48
CA LEU A 38 1.19 8.16 6.30
C LEU A 38 1.88 6.80 6.42
N THR A 39 2.33 6.23 5.29
CA THR A 39 3.03 4.94 5.27
C THR A 39 4.30 4.99 6.13
N ARG A 40 5.12 6.05 6.01
CA ARG A 40 6.36 6.20 6.78
C ARG A 40 6.06 6.36 8.28
N ALA A 41 5.08 7.18 8.65
CA ALA A 41 4.70 7.40 10.03
C ALA A 41 4.21 6.11 10.71
N LEU A 42 3.40 5.31 9.98
CA LEU A 42 2.94 4.02 10.46
C LEU A 42 4.08 3.01 10.52
N GLN A 43 4.94 2.91 9.48
CA GLN A 43 6.06 1.97 9.46
C GLN A 43 6.99 2.15 10.65
N MET A 44 7.28 3.39 11.06
CA MET A 44 8.10 3.67 12.25
C MET A 44 7.52 3.01 13.51
N ARG A 45 6.21 3.11 13.71
CA ARG A 45 5.51 2.52 14.86
C ARG A 45 5.43 0.99 14.78
N LEU A 46 5.12 0.46 13.60
CA LEU A 46 5.04 -0.99 13.36
C LEU A 46 6.37 -1.70 13.62
N THR A 47 7.50 -1.03 13.36
CA THR A 47 8.85 -1.59 13.53
C THR A 47 9.12 -1.95 15.00
N GLU A 48 8.58 -1.22 15.95
CA GLU A 48 8.68 -1.53 17.38
C GLU A 48 8.04 -2.87 17.77
N HIS A 49 7.12 -3.34 16.91
CA HIS A 49 6.43 -4.63 17.06
C HIS A 49 6.93 -5.70 16.07
N SER A 50 8.09 -5.48 15.43
CA SER A 50 8.65 -6.38 14.40
C SER A 50 7.74 -6.60 13.18
N VAL A 51 6.86 -5.64 12.89
CA VAL A 51 5.93 -5.68 11.76
C VAL A 51 6.35 -4.67 10.70
N SER A 52 6.49 -5.12 9.45
CA SER A 52 6.67 -4.24 8.30
C SER A 52 5.31 -3.73 7.78
N PHE A 53 5.33 -2.64 7.02
CA PHE A 53 4.10 -2.16 6.37
C PHE A 53 3.49 -3.19 5.41
N GLY A 54 4.33 -4.00 4.74
CA GLY A 54 3.86 -5.12 3.92
C GLY A 54 3.14 -6.19 4.74
N HIS A 55 3.68 -6.56 5.92
CA HIS A 55 3.01 -7.49 6.85
C HIS A 55 1.69 -6.91 7.37
N TRP A 56 1.68 -5.62 7.73
CA TRP A 56 0.48 -4.90 8.17
C TRP A 56 -0.64 -4.98 7.14
N THR A 57 -0.34 -4.84 5.85
CA THR A 57 -1.32 -4.93 4.77
C THR A 57 -2.06 -6.27 4.79
N PHE A 58 -1.35 -7.38 4.93
CA PHE A 58 -1.96 -8.72 4.99
C PHE A 58 -2.66 -8.99 6.32
N LEU A 59 -2.08 -8.57 7.44
CA LEU A 59 -2.73 -8.70 8.75
C LEU A 59 -4.08 -8.00 8.78
N ARG A 60 -4.20 -6.79 8.25
CA ARG A 60 -5.48 -6.06 8.15
C ARG A 60 -6.54 -6.83 7.40
N ILE A 61 -6.17 -7.47 6.29
CA ILE A 61 -7.09 -8.27 5.49
C ILE A 61 -7.53 -9.49 6.27
N LEU A 62 -6.59 -10.22 6.86
CA LEU A 62 -6.85 -11.45 7.62
C LEU A 62 -7.62 -11.20 8.94
N TRP A 63 -7.50 -10.04 9.56
CA TRP A 63 -8.32 -9.68 10.73
C TRP A 63 -9.79 -9.45 10.38
N VAL A 64 -10.10 -9.13 9.12
CA VAL A 64 -11.49 -9.01 8.64
C VAL A 64 -12.02 -10.37 8.19
N GLU A 65 -11.21 -11.13 7.45
CA GLU A 65 -11.56 -12.43 6.92
C GLU A 65 -10.34 -13.35 6.94
N ASP A 66 -10.36 -14.32 7.82
CA ASP A 66 -9.30 -15.31 7.99
C ASP A 66 -9.48 -16.48 7.01
N GLY A 67 -8.42 -17.19 6.71
CA GLY A 67 -8.50 -18.39 5.86
C GLY A 67 -8.63 -18.10 4.38
N LEU A 68 -8.12 -16.98 3.91
CA LEU A 68 -8.05 -16.63 2.50
C LEU A 68 -6.95 -17.40 1.78
N THR A 69 -7.14 -17.67 0.50
CA THR A 69 -6.08 -18.18 -0.35
C THR A 69 -5.02 -17.12 -0.62
N GLN A 70 -3.83 -17.54 -0.99
CA GLN A 70 -2.73 -16.65 -1.35
C GLN A 70 -3.09 -15.75 -2.55
N CYS A 71 -3.87 -16.27 -3.52
CA CYS A 71 -4.36 -15.51 -4.66
C CYS A 71 -5.33 -14.40 -4.21
N GLU A 72 -6.36 -14.74 -3.40
CA GLU A 72 -7.31 -13.76 -2.86
C GLU A 72 -6.62 -12.67 -2.01
N LEU A 73 -5.59 -13.04 -1.24
CA LEU A 73 -4.79 -12.07 -0.49
C LEU A 73 -4.01 -11.13 -1.43
N SER A 74 -3.46 -11.66 -2.52
CA SER A 74 -2.76 -10.90 -3.55
C SER A 74 -3.69 -9.86 -4.20
N GLU A 75 -4.87 -10.30 -4.61
CA GLU A 75 -5.91 -9.45 -5.22
C GLU A 75 -6.38 -8.35 -4.26
N ARG A 76 -6.73 -8.72 -3.01
CA ARG A 76 -7.20 -7.74 -2.00
C ARG A 76 -6.13 -6.75 -1.57
N ALA A 77 -4.86 -7.17 -1.57
CA ALA A 77 -3.74 -6.30 -1.25
C ALA A 77 -3.32 -5.40 -2.42
N GLY A 78 -3.81 -5.68 -3.64
CA GLY A 78 -3.37 -5.01 -4.86
C GLY A 78 -1.88 -5.25 -5.16
N LEU A 79 -1.37 -6.45 -4.81
CA LEU A 79 0.03 -6.81 -4.94
C LEU A 79 0.19 -8.00 -5.89
N MET A 80 1.37 -8.10 -6.50
CA MET A 80 1.72 -9.25 -7.34
C MET A 80 1.90 -10.51 -6.49
N GLU A 81 1.46 -11.68 -7.00
CA GLU A 81 1.57 -12.97 -6.31
C GLU A 81 2.98 -13.31 -5.78
N PRO A 82 4.09 -13.05 -6.52
CA PRO A 82 5.43 -13.30 -5.99
C PRO A 82 5.77 -12.45 -4.75
N THR A 83 5.30 -11.20 -4.72
CA THR A 83 5.47 -10.29 -3.57
C THR A 83 4.68 -10.79 -2.38
N THR A 84 3.42 -11.19 -2.61
CA THR A 84 2.54 -11.80 -1.61
C THR A 84 3.16 -13.08 -1.04
N PHE A 85 3.65 -13.97 -1.90
CA PHE A 85 4.32 -15.20 -1.47
C PHE A 85 5.50 -14.93 -0.53
N SER A 86 6.38 -13.98 -0.91
CA SER A 86 7.56 -13.64 -0.12
C SER A 86 7.18 -13.05 1.25
N ALA A 87 6.18 -12.16 1.28
CA ALA A 87 5.68 -11.57 2.52
C ALA A 87 5.04 -12.62 3.44
N LEU A 88 4.17 -13.48 2.91
CA LEU A 88 3.51 -14.53 3.68
C LEU A 88 4.51 -15.56 4.23
N LYS A 89 5.56 -15.88 3.47
CA LYS A 89 6.66 -16.73 3.96
C LYS A 89 7.37 -16.10 5.15
N ALA A 90 7.67 -14.82 5.09
CA ALA A 90 8.27 -14.09 6.22
C ALA A 90 7.33 -14.02 7.43
N MET A 91 6.03 -13.77 7.22
CA MET A 91 5.02 -13.74 8.27
C MET A 91 4.85 -15.10 8.94
N GLU A 92 4.97 -16.21 8.20
CA GLU A 92 4.94 -17.57 8.74
C GLU A 92 6.19 -17.84 9.59
N GLN A 93 7.38 -17.42 9.16
CA GLN A 93 8.61 -17.51 9.94
C GLN A 93 8.54 -16.69 11.25
N LEU A 94 7.86 -15.57 11.24
CA LEU A 94 7.61 -14.73 12.41
C LEU A 94 6.49 -15.29 13.32
N GLY A 95 5.81 -16.34 12.88
CA GLY A 95 4.72 -16.95 13.63
C GLY A 95 3.42 -16.15 13.64
N TYR A 96 3.21 -15.25 12.68
CA TYR A 96 1.97 -14.46 12.57
C TYR A 96 0.87 -15.19 11.82
N VAL A 97 1.24 -16.02 10.87
CA VAL A 97 0.32 -16.83 10.06
C VAL A 97 0.81 -18.26 9.94
N VAL A 98 -0.11 -19.15 9.57
CA VAL A 98 0.19 -20.52 9.12
C VAL A 98 -0.42 -20.71 7.74
N ARG A 99 0.29 -21.43 6.87
CA ARG A 99 -0.18 -21.78 5.53
C ARG A 99 -0.57 -23.26 5.51
N ARG A 100 -1.77 -23.54 5.03
CA ARG A 100 -2.30 -24.90 5.00
C ARG A 100 -2.85 -25.23 3.62
N GLN A 101 -2.57 -26.42 3.13
CA GLN A 101 -3.27 -26.99 1.98
C GLN A 101 -4.50 -27.74 2.48
N GLN A 102 -5.63 -27.59 1.80
CA GLN A 102 -6.80 -28.41 2.09
C GLN A 102 -6.68 -29.77 1.37
N PRO A 103 -7.19 -30.84 1.98
CA PRO A 103 -7.12 -32.19 1.39
C PRO A 103 -7.73 -32.28 -0.01
N ASP A 104 -8.79 -31.52 -0.26
CA ASP A 104 -9.56 -31.55 -1.51
C ASP A 104 -8.98 -30.65 -2.60
N SER A 105 -7.95 -29.84 -2.30
CA SER A 105 -7.34 -28.93 -3.26
C SER A 105 -5.82 -28.82 -3.09
N ARG A 106 -5.09 -29.74 -3.72
CA ARG A 106 -3.61 -29.73 -3.71
C ARG A 106 -2.98 -28.47 -4.34
N LYS A 107 -3.78 -27.64 -5.04
CA LYS A 107 -3.31 -26.43 -5.71
C LYS A 107 -3.52 -25.15 -4.92
N LYS A 108 -4.39 -25.13 -3.89
CA LYS A 108 -4.71 -23.92 -3.13
C LYS A 108 -4.04 -23.96 -1.77
N VAL A 109 -3.30 -22.90 -1.45
CA VAL A 109 -2.70 -22.65 -0.13
C VAL A 109 -3.54 -21.60 0.58
N TYR A 110 -4.12 -21.96 1.70
CA TYR A 110 -4.90 -21.08 2.58
C TYR A 110 -4.03 -20.53 3.68
N VAL A 111 -4.26 -19.29 4.05
CA VAL A 111 -3.49 -18.56 5.05
C VAL A 111 -4.38 -18.23 6.23
N PHE A 112 -3.97 -18.64 7.42
CA PHE A 112 -4.69 -18.41 8.66
C PHE A 112 -3.81 -17.65 9.64
N LEU A 113 -4.43 -16.78 10.43
CA LEU A 113 -3.78 -16.13 11.55
C LEU A 113 -3.46 -17.17 12.66
N THR A 114 -2.30 -17.02 13.27
CA THR A 114 -2.00 -17.64 14.56
C THR A 114 -2.59 -16.82 15.70
N ASP A 115 -2.54 -17.31 16.94
CA ASP A 115 -2.92 -16.53 18.11
C ASP A 115 -2.04 -15.28 18.26
N THR A 116 -0.74 -15.38 17.92
CA THR A 116 0.17 -14.23 17.86
C THR A 116 -0.29 -13.22 16.81
N GLY A 117 -0.63 -13.68 15.59
CA GLY A 117 -1.13 -12.81 14.51
C GLY A 117 -2.44 -12.14 14.89
N ARG A 118 -3.34 -12.82 15.60
CA ARG A 118 -4.59 -12.23 16.11
C ARG A 118 -4.32 -11.18 17.18
N ALA A 119 -3.47 -11.48 18.15
CA ALA A 119 -3.13 -10.57 19.26
C ALA A 119 -2.42 -9.27 18.80
N LEU A 120 -1.76 -9.29 17.65
CA LEU A 120 -1.18 -8.09 17.07
C LEU A 120 -2.22 -7.01 16.72
N ARG A 121 -3.48 -7.38 16.46
CA ARG A 121 -4.55 -6.45 16.15
C ARG A 121 -4.70 -5.37 17.22
N ASP A 122 -4.80 -5.79 18.49
CA ASP A 122 -5.05 -4.89 19.61
C ASP A 122 -3.89 -3.93 19.87
N LYS A 123 -2.69 -4.30 19.42
CA LYS A 123 -1.49 -3.46 19.52
C LYS A 123 -1.32 -2.52 18.35
N LEU A 124 -1.61 -2.98 17.14
CA LEU A 124 -1.25 -2.25 15.91
C LEU A 124 -2.35 -1.35 15.38
N VAL A 125 -3.63 -1.71 15.59
CA VAL A 125 -4.75 -0.86 15.12
C VAL A 125 -4.71 0.52 15.80
N PRO A 126 -4.49 0.64 17.12
CA PRO A 126 -4.37 1.97 17.77
C PRO A 126 -3.24 2.83 17.20
N LEU A 127 -2.13 2.22 16.78
CA LEU A 127 -1.02 2.96 16.15
C LEU A 127 -1.41 3.55 14.79
N ALA A 128 -2.20 2.82 14.02
CA ALA A 128 -2.71 3.32 12.74
C ALA A 128 -3.75 4.42 12.94
N GLU A 129 -4.60 4.30 13.97
CA GLU A 129 -5.56 5.33 14.36
C GLU A 129 -4.86 6.61 14.83
N GLU A 130 -3.80 6.50 15.63
CA GLU A 130 -2.96 7.62 16.05
C GLU A 130 -2.34 8.35 14.85
N VAL A 131 -1.80 7.62 13.88
CA VAL A 131 -1.24 8.22 12.65
C VAL A 131 -2.31 8.98 11.88
N ASN A 132 -3.53 8.43 11.77
CA ASN A 132 -4.64 9.12 11.14
C ASN A 132 -5.04 10.39 11.90
N GLN A 133 -5.12 10.34 13.23
CA GLN A 133 -5.42 11.51 14.07
C GLN A 133 -4.38 12.61 13.86
N ILE A 134 -3.09 12.28 13.89
CA ILE A 134 -2.02 13.24 13.64
C ILE A 134 -2.12 13.85 12.23
N ALA A 135 -2.40 13.04 11.23
CA ALA A 135 -2.48 13.51 9.85
C ALA A 135 -3.70 14.40 9.58
N LEU A 136 -4.76 14.25 10.36
CA LEU A 136 -6.04 14.97 10.20
C LEU A 136 -6.20 16.10 11.25
N ASP A 137 -5.20 16.30 12.10
CA ASP A 137 -5.26 17.33 13.14
C ASP A 137 -5.46 18.72 12.54
N GLY A 138 -6.39 19.48 13.13
CA GLY A 138 -6.76 20.82 12.67
C GLY A 138 -7.57 20.89 11.36
N ILE A 139 -8.00 19.77 10.80
CA ILE A 139 -8.85 19.74 9.59
C ILE A 139 -10.31 19.58 9.99
N ASP A 140 -11.17 20.43 9.41
CA ASP A 140 -12.62 20.36 9.62
C ASP A 140 -13.19 18.98 9.26
N PRO A 141 -14.00 18.36 10.13
CA PRO A 141 -14.63 17.05 9.85
C PRO A 141 -15.43 16.98 8.54
N ALA A 142 -16.06 18.07 8.12
CA ALA A 142 -16.78 18.13 6.85
C ALA A 142 -15.81 18.04 5.66
N VAL A 143 -14.64 18.67 5.76
CA VAL A 143 -13.58 18.58 4.74
C VAL A 143 -13.01 17.16 4.69
N ILE A 144 -12.82 16.51 5.84
CA ILE A 144 -12.37 15.11 5.91
C ILE A 144 -13.38 14.18 5.22
N ALA A 145 -14.68 14.36 5.48
CA ALA A 145 -15.73 13.58 4.85
C ALA A 145 -15.74 13.77 3.33
N ALA A 146 -15.69 15.02 2.86
CA ALA A 146 -15.63 15.34 1.43
C ALA A 146 -14.38 14.76 0.74
N ALA A 147 -13.21 14.83 1.39
CA ALA A 147 -11.98 14.25 0.88
C ALA A 147 -12.07 12.71 0.79
N ARG A 148 -12.72 12.06 1.76
CA ARG A 148 -12.99 10.62 1.73
C ARG A 148 -13.84 10.24 0.53
N ASP A 149 -14.95 10.94 0.30
CA ASP A 149 -15.85 10.66 -0.82
C ASP A 149 -15.17 10.90 -2.17
N MET A 150 -14.38 11.95 -2.28
CA MET A 150 -13.55 12.23 -3.45
C MET A 150 -12.57 11.08 -3.73
N LEU A 151 -11.82 10.62 -2.74
CA LEU A 151 -10.86 9.53 -2.89
C LEU A 151 -11.54 8.22 -3.28
N LEU A 152 -12.71 7.89 -2.69
CA LEU A 152 -13.49 6.72 -3.07
C LEU A 152 -13.96 6.79 -4.53
N LYS A 153 -14.41 7.97 -4.98
CA LYS A 153 -14.79 8.18 -6.38
C LYS A 153 -13.61 8.03 -7.32
N MET A 154 -12.43 8.52 -6.95
CA MET A 154 -11.20 8.34 -7.73
C MET A 154 -10.84 6.85 -7.87
N ILE A 155 -10.85 6.10 -6.77
CA ILE A 155 -10.57 4.66 -6.77
C ILE A 155 -11.56 3.95 -7.70
N HIS A 156 -12.84 4.27 -7.60
CA HIS A 156 -13.87 3.69 -8.46
C HIS A 156 -13.64 4.00 -9.95
N ASN A 157 -13.33 5.26 -10.29
CA ASN A 157 -13.08 5.67 -11.66
C ASN A 157 -11.86 4.95 -12.26
N LEU A 158 -10.77 4.83 -11.49
CA LEU A 158 -9.55 4.15 -11.92
C LEU A 158 -9.78 2.64 -12.10
N ALA A 159 -10.52 1.99 -11.20
CA ALA A 159 -10.89 0.58 -11.34
C ALA A 159 -11.77 0.33 -12.58
N ALA A 160 -12.70 1.24 -12.88
CA ALA A 160 -13.53 1.15 -14.08
C ALA A 160 -12.71 1.33 -15.37
N ASP A 161 -11.71 2.20 -15.36
CA ASP A 161 -10.78 2.38 -16.49
C ASP A 161 -9.93 1.13 -16.71
N GLU A 162 -9.34 0.58 -15.65
CA GLU A 162 -8.56 -0.66 -15.70
C GLU A 162 -9.37 -1.83 -16.26
N GLN A 163 -10.65 -1.95 -15.86
CA GLN A 163 -11.54 -2.97 -16.37
C GLN A 163 -11.80 -2.80 -17.88
N LYS A 164 -12.01 -1.57 -18.37
CA LYS A 164 -12.15 -1.29 -19.80
C LYS A 164 -10.88 -1.65 -20.58
N GLN A 165 -9.72 -1.27 -20.08
CA GLN A 165 -8.43 -1.60 -20.71
C GLN A 165 -8.18 -3.12 -20.74
N SER A 166 -8.60 -3.86 -19.72
CA SER A 166 -8.55 -5.34 -19.71
C SER A 166 -9.44 -5.97 -20.78
N LEU A 167 -10.62 -5.41 -21.01
CA LEU A 167 -11.54 -5.87 -22.07
C LEU A 167 -11.01 -5.57 -23.47
N GLU A 168 -10.23 -4.50 -23.64
CA GLU A 168 -9.59 -4.11 -24.91
C GLU A 168 -8.26 -4.85 -25.16
N GLU A 169 -7.96 -5.93 -24.43
CA GLU A 169 -6.68 -6.68 -24.45
C GLU A 169 -5.43 -5.85 -24.10
N ARG A 170 -5.60 -4.64 -23.60
CA ARG A 170 -4.51 -3.79 -23.07
C ARG A 170 -4.14 -4.25 -21.67
N ARG A 171 -3.54 -5.44 -21.55
CA ARG A 171 -3.04 -5.93 -20.26
C ARG A 171 -1.90 -5.05 -19.79
N MET A 172 -1.90 -4.71 -18.50
CA MET A 172 -0.75 -4.05 -17.90
C MET A 172 0.52 -4.90 -18.18
N PRO A 173 1.52 -4.33 -18.86
CA PRO A 173 2.70 -5.11 -19.22
C PRO A 173 3.43 -5.58 -17.98
N SER A 174 3.85 -6.83 -17.96
CA SER A 174 4.69 -7.36 -16.89
C SER A 174 6.01 -6.56 -16.81
N THR A 175 6.67 -6.57 -15.65
CA THR A 175 7.97 -5.91 -15.46
C THR A 175 8.99 -6.31 -16.55
N ARG A 176 8.93 -7.57 -17.01
CA ARG A 176 9.78 -8.09 -18.09
C ARG A 176 9.42 -7.48 -19.46
N GLN A 177 8.15 -7.25 -19.72
CA GLN A 177 7.68 -6.60 -20.96
C GLN A 177 8.02 -5.10 -20.95
N ILE A 178 7.88 -4.43 -19.81
CA ILE A 178 8.30 -3.03 -19.64
C ILE A 178 9.81 -2.91 -19.89
N SER A 179 10.62 -3.79 -19.32
CA SER A 179 12.08 -3.81 -19.55
C SER A 179 12.42 -3.98 -21.04
N SER A 180 11.75 -4.91 -21.71
CA SER A 180 11.96 -5.15 -23.16
C SER A 180 11.55 -3.96 -24.04
N LEU A 181 10.47 -3.24 -23.66
CA LEU A 181 10.03 -2.04 -24.38
C LEU A 181 11.04 -0.89 -24.20
N LEU A 182 11.57 -0.72 -22.98
CA LEU A 182 12.62 0.27 -22.70
C LEU A 182 13.92 -0.02 -23.44
N ASP A 183 14.29 -1.29 -23.57
CA ASP A 183 15.49 -1.70 -24.32
C ASP A 183 15.35 -1.47 -25.82
N ARG A 184 14.15 -1.66 -26.38
CA ARG A 184 13.84 -1.33 -27.79
C ARG A 184 13.94 0.19 -28.02
N ALA A 185 13.28 1.00 -27.18
CA ALA A 185 13.32 2.45 -27.27
C ALA A 185 14.76 3.02 -27.15
N ARG A 186 15.63 2.36 -26.36
CA ARG A 186 17.05 2.73 -26.27
C ARG A 186 17.86 2.38 -27.51
N LYS A 187 17.51 1.32 -28.23
CA LYS A 187 18.16 0.97 -29.50
C LYS A 187 17.76 1.93 -30.60
N ASP A 188 16.47 2.20 -30.74
CA ASP A 188 15.95 3.13 -31.77
C ASP A 188 16.53 4.55 -31.61
N ASN A 189 16.84 4.97 -30.39
CA ASN A 189 17.44 6.29 -30.09
C ASN A 189 18.98 6.33 -30.27
N ARG A 190 19.63 5.18 -30.57
CA ARG A 190 21.08 5.12 -30.89
C ARG A 190 21.37 5.04 -32.38
N ASP A 191 20.35 4.69 -33.17
CA ASP A 191 20.43 4.52 -34.62
C ASP A 191 19.91 5.77 -35.37
N THR A 192 19.56 6.85 -34.63
CA THR A 192 19.18 8.18 -35.13
C THR A 192 20.25 9.19 -34.77
#